data_a6b3121a46249106a9441b9ed621a586
#
_entry.id   a6b3121a46249106a9441b9ed621a586
#
_cell.length_a   1.000
_cell.length_b   1.000
_cell.length_c   1.000
_cell.angle_alpha   90.00
_cell.angle_beta   90.00
_cell.angle_gamma   90.00
#
_symmetry.space_group_name_H-M   'P 1'
#
loop_
_entity.id
_entity.type
_entity.pdbx_description
1 polymer ?
#
loop_
_entity_poly.entity_id
_entity_poly.type
_entity_poly.pdbx_seq_one_letter_code
_entity_poly.pdbx_strand_id
1 'polypeptide(L)'
;MENLSAFFLLRPDVCFLNHGSFGACPRPVFEDYQRWQLQLESQPVAFLDPARGLSGWMREARVALAAELGATADDLVGLTNATYALNIVAQSLDLRP
;
A
#
# COMPACT_ATOMS: atom_id res chain seq x y z
N MET A 1 -22.93 -17.84 0.09
CA MET A 1 -21.55 -17.35 0.26
C MET A 1 -21.11 -16.81 -1.09
N GLU A 2 -20.83 -15.51 -1.20
CA GLU A 2 -20.33 -14.95 -2.46
C GLU A 2 -18.99 -15.59 -2.83
N ASN A 3 -18.85 -15.94 -4.11
CA ASN A 3 -17.60 -16.48 -4.61
C ASN A 3 -16.59 -15.35 -4.84
N LEU A 4 -15.72 -15.12 -3.88
CA LEU A 4 -14.71 -14.06 -3.93
C LEU A 4 -13.54 -14.37 -4.88
N SER A 5 -13.44 -15.58 -5.43
CA SER A 5 -12.33 -15.96 -6.31
C SER A 5 -12.26 -15.11 -7.58
N ALA A 6 -13.40 -14.60 -8.06
CA ALA A 6 -13.47 -13.72 -9.23
C ALA A 6 -12.75 -12.37 -9.04
N PHE A 7 -12.53 -11.96 -7.78
CA PHE A 7 -11.78 -10.72 -7.47
C PHE A 7 -10.27 -10.88 -7.56
N PHE A 8 -9.76 -12.09 -7.81
CA PHE A 8 -8.33 -12.36 -7.88
C PHE A 8 -7.92 -12.89 -9.25
N LEU A 9 -6.66 -12.71 -9.62
CA LEU A 9 -6.03 -13.24 -10.84
C LEU A 9 -5.42 -14.63 -10.63
N LEU A 10 -5.86 -15.33 -9.59
CA LEU A 10 -5.37 -16.67 -9.28
C LEU A 10 -5.82 -17.68 -10.33
N ARG A 11 -4.98 -18.67 -10.58
CA ARG A 11 -5.30 -19.78 -11.46
C ARG A 11 -6.46 -20.60 -10.88
N PRO A 12 -7.47 -20.96 -11.69
CA PRO A 12 -8.65 -21.67 -11.20
C PRO A 12 -8.39 -23.12 -10.78
N ASP A 13 -7.27 -23.70 -11.22
CA ASP A 13 -6.83 -25.08 -10.90
C ASP A 13 -5.99 -25.14 -9.61
N VAL A 14 -5.73 -24.01 -8.94
CA VAL A 14 -4.94 -23.94 -7.73
C VAL A 14 -5.79 -23.50 -6.54
N CYS A 15 -5.77 -24.28 -5.47
CA CYS A 15 -6.33 -23.87 -4.18
C CYS A 15 -5.27 -23.05 -3.43
N PHE A 16 -5.40 -21.72 -3.48
CA PHE A 16 -4.44 -20.81 -2.86
C PHE A 16 -4.89 -20.46 -1.44
N LEU A 17 -4.13 -20.90 -0.43
CA LEU A 17 -4.45 -20.70 0.99
C LEU A 17 -3.38 -19.89 1.75
N ASN A 18 -2.32 -19.44 1.07
CA ASN A 18 -1.18 -18.80 1.73
C ASN A 18 -1.18 -17.27 1.61
N HIS A 19 -2.32 -16.63 1.81
CA HIS A 19 -2.40 -15.17 1.78
C HIS A 19 -1.60 -14.49 2.90
N GLY A 20 -1.31 -15.17 4.00
CA GLY A 20 -0.54 -14.62 5.12
C GLY A 20 0.94 -14.39 4.81
N SER A 21 1.55 -15.24 3.96
CA SER A 21 2.96 -15.09 3.55
C SER A 21 3.12 -14.36 2.22
N PHE A 22 2.30 -14.71 1.24
CA PHE A 22 2.36 -14.16 -0.13
C PHE A 22 0.93 -13.89 -0.59
N GLY A 23 0.36 -12.78 -0.13
CA GLY A 23 -1.01 -12.42 -0.44
C GLY A 23 -1.22 -12.14 -1.93
N ALA A 24 -2.29 -12.69 -2.51
CA ALA A 24 -2.71 -12.32 -3.85
C ALA A 24 -3.36 -10.92 -3.82
N CYS A 25 -3.03 -10.09 -4.80
CA CYS A 25 -3.61 -8.78 -4.94
C CYS A 25 -5.02 -8.88 -5.55
N PRO A 26 -6.03 -8.23 -4.97
CA PRO A 26 -7.34 -8.14 -5.61
C PRO A 26 -7.26 -7.45 -6.97
N ARG A 27 -8.04 -7.94 -7.94
CA ARG A 27 -8.05 -7.42 -9.32
C ARG A 27 -8.24 -5.90 -9.40
N PRO A 28 -9.20 -5.26 -8.71
CA PRO A 28 -9.36 -3.80 -8.77
C PRO A 28 -8.12 -3.04 -8.28
N VAL A 29 -7.45 -3.54 -7.24
CA VAL A 29 -6.21 -2.95 -6.72
C VAL A 29 -5.06 -3.12 -7.70
N PHE A 30 -4.96 -4.28 -8.34
CA PHE A 30 -3.95 -4.56 -9.35
C PHE A 30 -4.12 -3.66 -10.60
N GLU A 31 -5.35 -3.50 -11.07
CA GLU A 31 -5.67 -2.63 -12.20
C GLU A 31 -5.37 -1.15 -11.89
N ASP A 32 -5.66 -0.72 -10.68
CA ASP A 32 -5.33 0.62 -10.20
C ASP A 32 -3.81 0.85 -10.13
N TYR A 33 -3.06 -0.12 -9.61
CA TYR A 33 -1.61 -0.09 -9.61
C TYR A 33 -1.02 0.04 -11.02
N GLN A 34 -1.52 -0.71 -11.99
CA GLN A 34 -1.08 -0.60 -13.39
C GLN A 34 -1.39 0.78 -13.97
N ARG A 35 -2.54 1.36 -13.65
CA ARG A 35 -2.89 2.72 -14.07
C ARG A 35 -1.89 3.75 -13.53
N TRP A 36 -1.49 3.64 -12.26
CA TRP A 36 -0.48 4.51 -11.68
C TRP A 36 0.89 4.35 -12.35
N GLN A 37 1.29 3.13 -12.69
CA GLN A 37 2.53 2.89 -13.44
C GLN A 37 2.51 3.57 -14.82
N LEU A 38 1.42 3.41 -15.56
CA LEU A 38 1.26 4.07 -16.87
C LEU A 38 1.30 5.59 -16.75
N GLN A 39 0.70 6.15 -15.71
CA GLN A 39 0.72 7.58 -15.45
C GLN A 39 2.14 8.06 -15.11
N LEU A 40 2.88 7.32 -14.30
CA LEU A 40 4.29 7.61 -14.00
C LEU A 40 5.13 7.62 -15.28
N GLU A 41 5.02 6.60 -16.12
CA GLU A 41 5.81 6.49 -17.35
C GLU A 41 5.44 7.54 -18.40
N SER A 42 4.18 7.99 -18.42
CA SER A 42 3.74 9.02 -19.36
C SER A 42 4.30 10.41 -19.05
N GLN A 43 4.49 10.73 -17.77
CA GLN A 43 4.98 12.04 -17.30
C GLN A 43 5.78 11.92 -15.99
N PRO A 44 6.97 11.31 -16.01
CA PRO A 44 7.73 11.00 -14.77
C PRO A 44 8.02 12.24 -13.91
N VAL A 45 8.42 13.34 -14.55
CA VAL A 45 8.74 14.58 -13.82
C VAL A 45 7.49 15.16 -13.16
N ALA A 46 6.37 15.23 -13.88
CA ALA A 46 5.12 15.75 -13.32
C ALA A 46 4.56 14.82 -12.24
N PHE A 47 4.75 13.52 -12.37
CA PHE A 47 4.31 12.53 -11.40
C PHE A 47 5.11 12.58 -10.10
N LEU A 48 6.45 12.63 -10.19
CA LEU A 48 7.35 12.58 -9.03
C LEU A 48 7.59 13.95 -8.39
N ASP A 49 7.20 15.05 -9.05
CA ASP A 49 7.32 16.39 -8.48
C ASP A 49 6.37 16.55 -7.27
N PRO A 50 6.89 16.74 -6.05
CA PRO A 50 6.06 16.90 -4.86
C PRO A 50 5.07 18.06 -4.95
N ALA A 51 5.41 19.12 -5.68
CA ALA A 51 4.56 20.29 -5.83
C ALA A 51 3.39 20.07 -6.80
N ARG A 52 3.46 19.05 -7.67
CA ARG A 52 2.49 18.84 -8.76
C ARG A 52 1.56 17.65 -8.54
N GLY A 53 2.02 16.58 -7.92
CA GLY A 53 1.20 15.37 -7.84
C GLY A 53 1.49 14.49 -6.63
N LEU A 54 2.71 13.99 -6.49
CA LEU A 54 3.05 12.92 -5.55
C LEU A 54 2.62 13.21 -4.10
N SER A 55 2.86 14.42 -3.61
CA SER A 55 2.49 14.79 -2.22
C SER A 55 1.00 14.76 -1.99
N GLY A 56 0.20 15.21 -2.96
CA GLY A 56 -1.25 15.17 -2.90
C GLY A 56 -1.78 13.75 -2.85
N TRP A 57 -1.36 12.91 -3.79
CA TRP A 57 -1.80 11.51 -3.86
C TRP A 57 -1.37 10.69 -2.65
N MET A 58 -0.15 10.89 -2.15
CA MET A 58 0.30 10.24 -0.91
C MET A 58 -0.51 10.71 0.30
N ARG A 59 -0.93 11.97 0.34
CA ARG A 59 -1.82 12.47 1.38
C ARG A 59 -3.21 11.84 1.28
N GLU A 60 -3.79 11.76 0.10
CA GLU A 60 -5.10 11.12 -0.12
C GLU A 60 -5.08 9.65 0.33
N ALA A 61 -4.04 8.90 -0.04
CA ALA A 61 -3.87 7.52 0.39
C ALA A 61 -3.77 7.40 1.93
N ARG A 62 -3.03 8.30 2.59
CA ARG A 62 -2.92 8.31 4.06
C ARG A 62 -4.24 8.68 4.72
N VAL A 63 -5.00 9.63 4.17
CA VAL A 63 -6.32 10.00 4.70
C VAL A 63 -7.28 8.81 4.62
N ALA A 64 -7.33 8.11 3.48
CA ALA A 64 -8.17 6.93 3.32
C ALA A 64 -7.78 5.82 4.31
N LEU A 65 -6.49 5.52 4.44
CA LEU A 65 -6.01 4.51 5.38
C LEU A 65 -6.24 4.90 6.85
N ALA A 66 -6.04 6.16 7.19
CA ALA A 66 -6.27 6.67 8.55
C ALA A 66 -7.72 6.48 8.98
N ALA A 67 -8.66 6.72 8.08
CA ALA A 67 -10.10 6.51 8.35
C ALA A 67 -10.41 5.06 8.73
N GLU A 68 -9.80 4.10 8.04
CA GLU A 68 -9.97 2.66 8.35
C GLU A 68 -9.31 2.25 9.66
N LEU A 69 -8.18 2.87 10.00
CA LEU A 69 -7.40 2.53 11.20
C LEU A 69 -7.83 3.31 12.46
N GLY A 70 -8.74 4.28 12.33
CA GLY A 70 -9.09 5.17 13.44
C GLY A 70 -7.94 6.09 13.87
N ALA A 71 -7.06 6.47 12.94
CA ALA A 71 -5.92 7.34 13.14
C ALA A 71 -6.08 8.67 12.39
N THR A 72 -5.11 9.56 12.49
CA THR A 72 -5.03 10.75 11.64
C THR A 72 -4.00 10.56 10.53
N ALA A 73 -4.19 11.21 9.38
CA ALA A 73 -3.26 11.06 8.25
C ALA A 73 -1.85 11.54 8.56
N ASP A 74 -1.69 12.46 9.50
CA ASP A 74 -0.41 13.03 9.89
C ASP A 74 0.37 12.11 10.85
N ASP A 75 -0.32 11.15 11.48
CA ASP A 75 0.29 10.11 12.32
C ASP A 75 0.72 8.87 11.52
N LEU A 76 0.44 8.84 10.21
CA LEU A 76 0.78 7.71 9.36
C LEU A 76 1.97 8.03 8.45
N VAL A 77 2.89 7.08 8.39
CA VAL A 77 4.03 7.10 7.47
C VAL A 77 4.14 5.77 6.72
N GLY A 78 4.33 5.84 5.40
CA GLY A 78 4.60 4.66 4.59
C GLY A 78 6.05 4.22 4.74
N LEU A 79 6.27 2.93 5.05
CA LEU A 79 7.59 2.31 5.15
C LEU A 79 7.67 1.11 4.20
N THR A 80 8.88 0.78 3.77
CA THR A 80 9.11 -0.25 2.76
C THR A 80 8.72 -1.66 3.18
N ASN A 81 8.83 -1.98 4.47
CA ASN A 81 8.41 -3.26 5.05
C ASN A 81 8.35 -3.19 6.58
N ALA A 82 7.74 -4.23 7.18
CA ALA A 82 7.57 -4.32 8.64
C ALA A 82 8.89 -4.43 9.40
N THR A 83 9.91 -5.09 8.85
CA THR A 83 11.22 -5.21 9.50
C THR A 83 11.88 -3.84 9.65
N TYR A 84 11.81 -3.02 8.61
CA TYR A 84 12.32 -1.65 8.66
C TYR A 84 11.54 -0.79 9.67
N ALA A 85 10.21 -0.94 9.70
CA ALA A 85 9.36 -0.27 10.68
C ALA A 85 9.73 -0.61 12.12
N LEU A 86 9.91 -1.89 12.43
CA LEU A 86 10.31 -2.37 13.76
C LEU A 86 11.69 -1.83 14.17
N ASN A 87 12.64 -1.77 13.24
CA ASN A 87 13.96 -1.19 13.51
C ASN A 87 13.87 0.30 13.85
N ILE A 88 13.05 1.08 13.12
CA ILE A 88 12.84 2.49 13.41
C ILE A 88 12.25 2.65 14.82
N VAL A 89 11.21 1.88 15.15
CA VAL A 89 10.59 1.93 16.48
C VAL A 89 11.62 1.58 17.57
N ALA A 90 12.35 0.49 17.41
CA ALA A 90 13.35 0.04 18.38
C ALA A 90 14.44 1.08 18.61
N GLN A 91 14.90 1.77 17.55
CA GLN A 91 15.91 2.82 17.65
C GLN A 91 15.37 4.14 18.24
N SER A 92 14.06 4.37 18.15
CA SER A 92 13.41 5.58 18.64
C SER A 92 12.99 5.48 20.12
N LEU A 93 12.96 4.28 20.68
CA LEU A 93 12.60 4.06 22.08
C LEU A 93 13.81 4.30 22.98
N ASP A 94 13.65 5.20 23.96
CA ASP A 94 14.63 5.40 25.05
C ASP A 94 14.41 4.31 26.13
N LEU A 95 14.92 3.12 25.83
CA LEU A 95 14.85 1.99 26.75
C LEU A 95 15.89 2.16 27.85
N ARG A 96 15.46 2.56 29.03
CA ARG A 96 16.28 2.61 30.23
C ARG A 96 16.13 1.31 31.03
N PRO A 97 17.22 0.79 31.60
CA PRO A 97 17.17 -0.39 32.45
C PRO A 97 16.38 -0.15 33.74
#